data_8a88b36565a5b8e4a840307d0309a6f1
#
_entry.id   8a88b36565a5b8e4a840307d0309a6f1
#
_cell.length_a   1.000
_cell.length_b   1.000
_cell.length_c   1.000
_cell.angle_alpha   90.00
_cell.angle_beta   90.00
_cell.angle_gamma   90.00
#
_symmetry.space_group_name_H-M   'P 1'
#
loop_
_entity.id
_entity.type
_entity.pdbx_description
1 polymer ?
#
loop_
_entity_poly.entity_id
_entity_poly.type
_entity_poly.pdbx_seq_one_letter_code
_entity_poly.pdbx_strand_id
1 'polypeptide(L)'
;MRYVKEVDLRDQFWLKYGYRKSIVRFQFEVDLGGRLVDLVTIERVKDTKGDKYHFELVSFEFKLDDIEKALSQAKDNIAYSHKSYIVIPEHKWKTVSEKYMCQLEKYTSIGVFIQKYEGGYEIMRKATFNSKAKISDGLIKMCLDEFE
;
A
#
# COMPACT_ATOMS: atom_id res chain seq x y z
N MET A 1 -3.61 -11.75 18.99
CA MET A 1 -3.92 -12.84 18.04
C MET A 1 -2.94 -12.81 16.88
N ARG A 2 -2.28 -13.95 16.63
CA ARG A 2 -1.37 -14.03 15.50
C ARG A 2 -2.12 -14.47 14.24
N TYR A 3 -1.65 -14.00 13.10
CA TYR A 3 -2.26 -14.32 11.81
C TYR A 3 -1.74 -15.66 11.31
N VAL A 4 -2.64 -16.49 10.78
CA VAL A 4 -2.27 -17.79 10.21
C VAL A 4 -1.95 -17.65 8.72
N LYS A 5 -2.70 -16.80 8.02
CA LYS A 5 -2.54 -16.57 6.56
C LYS A 5 -2.42 -15.07 6.26
N GLU A 6 -1.82 -14.75 5.14
CA GLU A 6 -1.70 -13.36 4.68
C GLU A 6 -3.06 -12.70 4.47
N VAL A 7 -4.07 -13.46 4.07
CA VAL A 7 -5.44 -12.94 3.92
C VAL A 7 -6.02 -12.49 5.28
N ASP A 8 -5.63 -13.14 6.37
CA ASP A 8 -6.08 -12.72 7.71
C ASP A 8 -5.47 -11.36 8.07
N LEU A 9 -4.20 -11.16 7.76
CA LEU A 9 -3.51 -9.88 7.94
C LEU A 9 -4.19 -8.79 7.12
N ARG A 10 -4.50 -9.07 5.86
CA ARG A 10 -5.20 -8.15 4.95
C ARG A 10 -6.55 -7.75 5.53
N ASP A 11 -7.33 -8.70 5.98
CA ASP A 11 -8.70 -8.46 6.46
C ASP A 11 -8.68 -7.64 7.75
N GLN A 12 -7.74 -7.92 8.66
CA GLN A 12 -7.59 -7.12 9.88
C GLN A 12 -7.16 -5.70 9.57
N PHE A 13 -6.23 -5.52 8.66
CA PHE A 13 -5.80 -4.20 8.22
C PHE A 13 -6.97 -3.41 7.62
N TRP A 14 -7.76 -4.06 6.77
CA TRP A 14 -8.86 -3.42 6.05
C TRP A 14 -10.01 -3.01 6.96
N LEU A 15 -10.20 -3.67 8.10
CA LEU A 15 -11.23 -3.30 9.08
C LEU A 15 -11.12 -1.84 9.52
N LYS A 16 -9.90 -1.29 9.59
CA LYS A 16 -9.69 0.11 9.97
C LYS A 16 -9.34 0.98 8.77
N TYR A 17 -8.41 0.51 7.93
CA TYR A 17 -7.95 1.31 6.79
C TYR A 17 -9.08 1.56 5.77
N GLY A 18 -9.93 0.60 5.54
CA GLY A 18 -11.04 0.70 4.60
C GLY A 18 -12.10 1.73 4.97
N TYR A 19 -12.13 2.19 6.22
CA TYR A 19 -13.06 3.23 6.66
C TYR A 19 -12.58 4.65 6.39
N ARG A 20 -11.39 4.83 5.84
CA ARG A 20 -10.87 6.17 5.54
C ARG A 20 -11.69 6.84 4.45
N LYS A 21 -12.14 8.06 4.72
CA LYS A 21 -12.97 8.83 3.79
C LYS A 21 -12.23 9.24 2.51
N SER A 22 -10.91 9.23 2.56
CA SER A 22 -10.08 9.56 1.39
C SER A 22 -10.10 8.48 0.33
N ILE A 23 -10.49 7.25 0.67
CA ILE A 23 -10.54 6.15 -0.29
C ILE A 23 -11.76 6.29 -1.19
N VAL A 24 -11.51 6.52 -2.48
CA VAL A 24 -12.55 6.69 -3.49
C VAL A 24 -12.91 5.34 -4.11
N ARG A 25 -11.90 4.53 -4.39
CA ARG A 25 -12.05 3.18 -4.96
C ARG A 25 -11.01 2.26 -4.36
N PHE A 26 -11.32 0.99 -4.33
CA PHE A 26 -10.38 -0.05 -3.95
C PHE A 26 -10.69 -1.36 -4.66
N GLN A 27 -9.69 -2.20 -4.78
CA GLN A 27 -9.86 -3.55 -5.31
C GLN A 27 -8.75 -4.43 -4.77
N PHE A 28 -9.12 -5.63 -4.37
CA PHE A 28 -8.16 -6.66 -3.99
C PHE A 28 -7.73 -7.44 -5.23
N GLU A 29 -6.49 -7.91 -5.23
CA GLU A 29 -5.93 -8.75 -6.28
C GLU A 29 -6.05 -8.12 -7.66
N VAL A 30 -5.37 -6.98 -7.84
CA VAL A 30 -5.40 -6.20 -9.08
C VAL A 30 -4.19 -6.53 -9.94
N ASP A 31 -4.42 -6.78 -11.23
CA ASP A 31 -3.34 -6.93 -12.20
C ASP A 31 -2.78 -5.56 -12.54
N LEU A 32 -1.54 -5.32 -12.14
CA LEU A 32 -0.77 -4.13 -12.48
C LEU A 32 0.46 -4.54 -13.29
N GLY A 33 0.43 -4.24 -14.58
CA GLY A 33 1.57 -4.50 -15.43
C GLY A 33 1.95 -5.98 -15.54
N GLY A 34 0.96 -6.87 -15.49
CA GLY A 34 1.17 -8.31 -15.58
C GLY A 34 1.43 -9.01 -14.26
N ARG A 35 1.39 -8.29 -13.15
CA ARG A 35 1.57 -8.82 -11.79
C ARG A 35 0.33 -8.60 -10.95
N LEU A 36 -0.01 -9.58 -10.13
CA LEU A 36 -1.13 -9.48 -9.20
C LEU A 36 -0.69 -8.77 -7.93
N VAL A 37 -1.31 -7.62 -7.64
CA VAL A 37 -1.06 -6.82 -6.44
C VAL A 37 -2.17 -7.10 -5.44
N ASP A 38 -1.81 -7.31 -4.17
CA ASP A 38 -2.78 -7.75 -3.14
C ASP A 38 -3.93 -6.77 -2.95
N LEU A 39 -3.66 -5.47 -2.95
CA LEU A 39 -4.67 -4.43 -2.78
C LEU A 39 -4.21 -3.15 -3.48
N VAL A 40 -5.13 -2.52 -4.18
CA VAL A 40 -4.93 -1.19 -4.75
C VAL A 40 -6.05 -0.29 -4.29
N THR A 41 -5.70 0.92 -3.83
CA THR A 41 -6.67 1.96 -3.51
C THR A 41 -6.42 3.17 -4.40
N ILE A 42 -7.49 3.90 -4.67
CA ILE A 42 -7.41 5.25 -5.25
C ILE A 42 -7.87 6.18 -4.16
N GLU A 43 -6.98 7.09 -3.74
CA GLU A 43 -7.21 7.97 -2.62
C GLU A 43 -7.19 9.42 -3.07
N ARG A 44 -8.14 10.19 -2.55
CA ARG A 44 -8.20 11.62 -2.79
C ARG A 44 -7.44 12.32 -1.67
N VAL A 45 -6.42 13.05 -2.05
CA VAL A 45 -5.52 13.72 -1.12
C VAL A 45 -5.57 15.23 -1.35
N LYS A 46 -5.71 15.98 -0.28
CA LYS A 46 -5.72 17.43 -0.34
C LYS A 46 -4.30 17.95 -0.56
N ASP A 47 -4.14 18.86 -1.52
CA ASP A 47 -2.86 19.50 -1.76
C ASP A 47 -2.47 20.39 -0.58
N THR A 48 -1.18 20.45 -0.30
CA THR A 48 -0.65 21.26 0.82
C THR A 48 -0.85 22.75 0.61
N LYS A 49 -1.08 23.19 -0.63
CA LYS A 49 -1.32 24.58 -0.98
C LYS A 49 -2.69 24.74 -1.64
N GLY A 50 -3.66 25.31 -0.91
CA GLY A 50 -4.97 25.62 -1.43
C GLY A 50 -6.01 24.53 -1.21
N ASP A 51 -7.17 24.67 -1.86
CA ASP A 51 -8.35 23.81 -1.68
C ASP A 51 -8.46 22.70 -2.73
N LYS A 52 -7.39 22.47 -3.48
CA LYS A 52 -7.38 21.47 -4.55
C LYS A 52 -7.04 20.09 -3.99
N TYR A 53 -7.57 19.08 -4.67
CA TYR A 53 -7.30 17.68 -4.37
C TYR A 53 -6.62 17.03 -5.57
N HIS A 54 -5.82 16.02 -5.31
CA HIS A 54 -5.30 15.13 -6.34
C HIS A 54 -5.61 13.70 -5.95
N PHE A 55 -5.57 12.80 -6.92
CA PHE A 55 -5.78 11.37 -6.67
C PHE A 55 -4.45 10.67 -6.64
N GLU A 56 -4.32 9.74 -5.69
CA GLU A 56 -3.14 8.89 -5.57
C GLU A 56 -3.57 7.44 -5.71
N LEU A 57 -2.78 6.71 -6.47
CA LEU A 57 -2.93 5.29 -6.58
C LEU A 57 -1.93 4.65 -5.63
N VAL A 58 -2.44 3.85 -4.72
CA VAL A 58 -1.64 3.26 -3.66
C VAL A 58 -1.73 1.73 -3.76
N SER A 59 -0.58 1.07 -3.81
CA SER A 59 -0.50 -0.39 -3.82
C SER A 59 -0.07 -0.91 -2.46
N PHE A 60 -0.56 -2.10 -2.11
CA PHE A 60 -0.27 -2.76 -0.84
C PHE A 60 0.07 -4.22 -1.08
N GLU A 61 1.13 -4.69 -0.44
CA GLU A 61 1.50 -6.10 -0.39
C GLU A 61 1.47 -6.56 1.07
N PHE A 62 0.81 -7.67 1.34
CA PHE A 62 0.66 -8.23 2.69
C PHE A 62 1.58 -9.43 2.85
N LYS A 63 2.47 -9.40 3.84
CA LYS A 63 3.41 -10.50 4.12
C LYS A 63 3.50 -10.77 5.62
N LEU A 64 3.47 -12.05 5.98
CA LEU A 64 3.63 -12.47 7.37
C LEU A 64 5.10 -12.62 7.76
N ASP A 65 5.94 -13.15 6.87
CA ASP A 65 7.31 -13.52 7.20
C ASP A 65 8.35 -13.04 6.20
N ASP A 66 8.10 -13.19 4.91
CA ASP A 66 9.12 -12.94 3.88
C ASP A 66 9.20 -11.46 3.53
N ILE A 67 9.95 -10.72 4.36
CA ILE A 67 10.11 -9.27 4.19
C ILE A 67 10.86 -8.94 2.90
N GLU A 68 11.87 -9.73 2.54
CA GLU A 68 12.64 -9.51 1.32
C GLU A 68 11.74 -9.59 0.08
N LYS A 69 10.86 -10.58 0.03
CA LYS A 69 9.88 -10.73 -1.05
C LYS A 69 8.88 -9.58 -1.05
N ALA A 70 8.42 -9.15 0.13
CA ALA A 70 7.52 -8.01 0.26
C ALA A 70 8.13 -6.75 -0.35
N LEU A 71 9.38 -6.46 -0.03
CA LEU A 71 10.09 -5.29 -0.54
C LEU A 71 10.33 -5.38 -2.05
N SER A 72 10.65 -6.57 -2.55
CA SER A 72 10.81 -6.81 -3.98
C SER A 72 9.50 -6.53 -4.74
N GLN A 73 8.38 -7.03 -4.23
CA GLN A 73 7.07 -6.79 -4.81
C GLN A 73 6.68 -5.31 -4.74
N ALA A 74 6.93 -4.66 -3.60
CA ALA A 74 6.64 -3.24 -3.45
C ALA A 74 7.48 -2.38 -4.41
N LYS A 75 8.73 -2.76 -4.62
CA LYS A 75 9.61 -2.09 -5.58
C LYS A 75 9.06 -2.20 -7.01
N ASP A 76 8.60 -3.38 -7.40
CA ASP A 76 7.99 -3.57 -8.72
C ASP A 76 6.72 -2.73 -8.87
N ASN A 77 5.95 -2.59 -7.80
CA ASN A 77 4.71 -1.82 -7.81
C ASN A 77 4.92 -0.32 -8.00
N ILE A 78 6.11 0.20 -7.67
CA ILE A 78 6.42 1.64 -7.84
C ILE A 78 6.20 2.09 -9.29
N ALA A 79 6.46 1.22 -10.26
CA ALA A 79 6.30 1.55 -11.67
C ALA A 79 4.85 1.94 -12.03
N TYR A 80 3.87 1.45 -11.27
CA TYR A 80 2.45 1.59 -11.58
C TYR A 80 1.63 2.23 -10.44
N SER A 81 2.28 2.69 -9.39
CA SER A 81 1.58 3.32 -8.27
C SER A 81 2.34 4.55 -7.78
N HIS A 82 1.60 5.53 -7.28
CA HIS A 82 2.17 6.74 -6.71
C HIS A 82 2.83 6.45 -5.36
N LYS A 83 2.29 5.53 -4.61
CA LYS A 83 2.82 5.07 -3.33
C LYS A 83 2.70 3.56 -3.26
N SER A 84 3.70 2.92 -2.69
CA SER A 84 3.76 1.47 -2.58
C SER A 84 4.05 1.07 -1.14
N TYR A 85 3.13 0.34 -0.52
CA TYR A 85 3.26 -0.05 0.88
C TYR A 85 3.39 -1.55 1.03
N ILE A 86 4.18 -1.95 2.02
CA ILE A 86 4.09 -3.29 2.58
C ILE A 86 3.32 -3.20 3.89
N VAL A 87 2.54 -4.22 4.18
CA VAL A 87 1.81 -4.35 5.44
C VAL A 87 2.28 -5.65 6.10
N ILE A 88 2.80 -5.52 7.31
CA ILE A 88 3.41 -6.63 8.03
C ILE A 88 2.86 -6.68 9.46
N PRO A 89 2.95 -7.84 10.14
CA PRO A 89 2.61 -7.90 11.57
C PRO A 89 3.57 -7.04 12.39
N GLU A 90 3.09 -6.52 13.52
CA GLU A 90 3.88 -5.59 14.34
C GLU A 90 5.24 -6.14 14.78
N HIS A 91 5.33 -7.45 15.07
CA HIS A 91 6.60 -8.03 15.50
C HIS A 91 7.69 -8.04 14.41
N LYS A 92 7.31 -7.90 13.14
CA LYS A 92 8.27 -7.87 12.01
C LYS A 92 8.92 -6.51 11.81
N TRP A 93 8.42 -5.47 12.46
CA TRP A 93 9.02 -4.13 12.33
C TRP A 93 10.47 -4.11 12.78
N LYS A 94 10.80 -4.87 13.82
CA LYS A 94 12.19 -4.98 14.29
C LYS A 94 13.11 -5.48 13.17
N THR A 95 12.70 -6.51 12.44
CA THR A 95 13.46 -7.03 11.30
C THR A 95 13.66 -5.97 10.22
N VAL A 96 12.60 -5.23 9.89
CA VAL A 96 12.67 -4.16 8.88
C VAL A 96 13.62 -3.07 9.32
N SER A 97 13.49 -2.58 10.55
CA SER A 97 14.31 -1.49 11.07
C SER A 97 15.78 -1.86 11.21
N GLU A 98 16.09 -3.12 11.47
CA GLU A 98 17.47 -3.57 11.64
C GLU A 98 18.15 -3.96 10.32
N LYS A 99 17.40 -4.50 9.35
CA LYS A 99 18.00 -5.12 8.15
C LYS A 99 17.68 -4.42 6.84
N TYR A 100 16.58 -3.67 6.75
CA TYR A 100 16.08 -3.19 5.47
C TYR A 100 15.93 -1.68 5.34
N MET A 101 16.36 -0.91 6.33
CA MET A 101 16.23 0.56 6.27
C MET A 101 17.01 1.18 5.11
N CYS A 102 18.17 0.62 4.77
CA CYS A 102 18.96 1.13 3.64
C CYS A 102 18.19 1.01 2.32
N GLN A 103 17.48 -0.11 2.14
CA GLN A 103 16.66 -0.30 0.93
C GLN A 103 15.49 0.68 0.91
N LEU A 104 14.85 0.90 2.06
CA LEU A 104 13.73 1.85 2.17
C LEU A 104 14.18 3.28 1.90
N GLU A 105 15.36 3.65 2.36
CA GLU A 105 15.92 4.98 2.08
C GLU A 105 16.23 5.17 0.60
N LYS A 106 16.59 4.10 -0.09
CA LYS A 106 16.85 4.12 -1.53
C LYS A 106 15.56 4.26 -2.34
N TYR A 107 14.46 3.65 -1.88
CA TYR A 107 13.17 3.67 -2.56
C TYR A 107 12.13 4.38 -1.70
N THR A 108 12.15 5.71 -1.73
CA THR A 108 11.32 6.53 -0.85
C THR A 108 9.82 6.41 -1.10
N SER A 109 9.42 5.90 -2.28
CA SER A 109 8.01 5.64 -2.59
C SER A 109 7.48 4.33 -1.99
N ILE A 110 8.35 3.58 -1.28
CA ILE A 110 7.94 2.43 -0.49
C ILE A 110 7.74 2.85 0.95
N GLY A 111 6.58 2.57 1.50
CA GLY A 111 6.27 2.78 2.91
C GLY A 111 5.96 1.48 3.62
N VAL A 112 5.82 1.57 4.93
CA VAL A 112 5.57 0.40 5.79
C VAL A 112 4.45 0.69 6.76
N PHE A 113 3.42 -0.17 6.75
CA PHE A 113 2.40 -0.25 7.78
C PHE A 113 2.66 -1.48 8.63
N ILE A 114 2.40 -1.38 9.93
CA ILE A 114 2.28 -2.57 10.78
C ILE A 114 0.82 -2.74 11.17
N GLN A 115 0.39 -3.98 11.25
CA GLN A 115 -0.91 -4.34 11.81
C GLN A 115 -0.69 -4.82 13.23
N LYS A 116 -1.37 -4.20 14.17
CA LYS A 116 -1.26 -4.53 15.59
C LYS A 116 -2.11 -5.74 15.93
N TYR A 117 -1.62 -6.59 16.82
CA TYR A 117 -2.35 -7.79 17.25
C TYR A 117 -3.64 -7.46 17.99
N GLU A 118 -3.67 -6.34 18.70
CA GLU A 118 -4.83 -5.87 19.44
C GLU A 118 -5.84 -5.11 18.55
N GLY A 119 -5.52 -4.93 17.28
CA GLY A 119 -6.34 -4.21 16.31
C GLY A 119 -5.77 -2.85 15.92
N GLY A 120 -6.12 -2.41 14.72
CA GLY A 120 -5.61 -1.14 14.19
C GLY A 120 -4.24 -1.28 13.54
N TYR A 121 -3.86 -0.24 12.82
CA TYR A 121 -2.57 -0.18 12.12
C TYR A 121 -1.78 1.04 12.56
N GLU A 122 -0.50 1.03 12.24
CA GLU A 122 0.38 2.18 12.44
C GLU A 122 1.28 2.34 11.23
N ILE A 123 1.49 3.58 10.79
CA ILE A 123 2.42 3.87 9.68
C ILE A 123 3.81 4.04 10.29
N MET A 124 4.69 3.09 10.00
CA MET A 124 6.07 3.14 10.48
C MET A 124 6.98 3.95 9.55
N ARG A 125 6.65 3.95 8.26
CA ARG A 125 7.34 4.75 7.27
C ARG A 125 6.34 5.19 6.21
N LYS A 126 6.20 6.49 6.02
CA LYS A 126 5.32 7.06 5.01
C LYS A 126 6.01 7.05 3.65
N ALA A 127 5.31 6.54 2.63
CA ALA A 127 5.80 6.58 1.26
C ALA A 127 5.71 7.99 0.68
N THR A 128 6.67 8.37 -0.16
CA THR A 128 6.62 9.64 -0.89
C THR A 128 5.94 9.43 -2.25
N PHE A 129 5.30 10.46 -2.75
CA PHE A 129 4.59 10.44 -4.02
C PHE A 129 5.55 10.23 -5.19
N ASN A 130 5.30 9.23 -6.02
CA ASN A 130 6.04 8.96 -7.24
C ASN A 130 5.30 9.55 -8.45
N SER A 131 5.74 10.70 -8.93
CA SER A 131 5.13 11.39 -10.07
C SER A 131 5.35 10.68 -11.42
N LYS A 132 6.24 9.70 -11.46
CA LYS A 132 6.58 8.94 -12.68
C LYS A 132 5.79 7.66 -12.84
N ALA A 133 4.85 7.38 -11.96
CA ALA A 133 4.03 6.18 -12.02
C ALA A 133 3.24 6.12 -13.34
N LYS A 134 3.24 4.93 -13.94
CA LYS A 134 2.43 4.66 -15.14
C LYS A 134 1.07 4.16 -14.67
N ILE A 135 0.00 4.79 -15.17
CA ILE A 135 -1.36 4.37 -14.85
C ILE A 135 -1.78 3.35 -15.91
N SER A 136 -2.11 2.13 -15.47
CA SER A 136 -2.58 1.08 -16.38
C SER A 136 -4.03 1.32 -16.79
N ASP A 137 -4.43 0.69 -17.90
CA ASP A 137 -5.83 0.76 -18.38
C ASP A 137 -6.80 0.21 -17.34
N GLY A 138 -6.39 -0.81 -16.59
CA GLY A 138 -7.21 -1.38 -15.53
C GLY A 138 -7.52 -0.38 -14.43
N LEU A 139 -6.55 0.50 -14.13
CA LEU A 139 -6.72 1.54 -13.13
C LEU A 139 -7.61 2.67 -13.61
N ILE A 140 -7.44 3.05 -14.87
CA ILE A 140 -8.35 4.03 -15.51
C ILE A 140 -9.77 3.50 -15.40
N LYS A 141 -9.97 2.22 -15.70
CA LYS A 141 -11.28 1.57 -15.60
C LYS A 141 -11.83 1.61 -14.18
N MET A 142 -11.00 1.32 -13.17
CA MET A 142 -11.42 1.44 -11.77
C MET A 142 -11.91 2.84 -11.44
N CYS A 143 -11.23 3.86 -11.92
CA CYS A 143 -11.61 5.25 -11.71
C CYS A 143 -12.92 5.58 -12.44
N LEU A 144 -13.08 5.09 -13.65
CA LEU A 144 -14.27 5.38 -14.48
C LEU A 144 -15.52 4.68 -13.98
N ASP A 145 -15.40 3.49 -13.41
CA ASP A 145 -16.52 2.75 -12.85
C ASP A 145 -17.24 3.54 -11.74
N GLU A 146 -16.57 4.53 -11.17
CA GLU A 146 -17.17 5.43 -10.18
C GLU A 146 -18.31 6.27 -10.79
N PHE A 147 -18.26 6.52 -12.08
CA PHE A 147 -19.21 7.43 -12.74
C PHE A 147 -20.38 6.71 -13.43
N GLU A 148 -20.39 5.40 -13.31
CA GLU A 148 -21.52 4.59 -13.76
C GLU A 148 -22.55 4.43 -12.63
#